data_41d1b82e1a5b6f3a0ba8a152be8fcf0e
#
_entry.id   41d1b82e1a5b6f3a0ba8a152be8fcf0e
#
_cell.length_a   1.000
_cell.length_b   1.000
_cell.length_c   1.000
_cell.angle_alpha   90.00
_cell.angle_beta   90.00
_cell.angle_gamma   90.00
#
_symmetry.space_group_name_H-M   'P 1'
#
loop_
_entity.id
_entity.type
_entity.pdbx_description
1 polymer ?
#
loop_
_entity_poly.entity_id
_entity_poly.type
_entity_poly.pdbx_seq_one_letter_code
_entity_poly.pdbx_strand_id
1 'polypeptide(L)'
;MAERRLRASPALLQVLLPGMALLVMLGAIFWVQPRAMSYFGLTLLLKLSAPLVFAALAQMLIILLGDIDLSNGAFVGMVTCIAAVHLEGDPAVAALLLALAVGAYVLLGLLIHARELPSIIVSLGASFIWLGAAIIVLPAPGGSVPAWLKAAMAAKPPLIPLPILIAVVAAAVGQYLLMHTAFGVVLRGAGSNPRAVRRAAWSIPMVRVTIYGAAALLLVLSGLMLSGIITSGDPNVAPSYTLLGVGAVILGGGSFRGGEVSPVGTVLGALTLSLAGSFLSFLDIPPTWQIGAQGVILFLVLAGRVLLDRGRGT
;
A
#
# COMPACT_ATOMS: atom_id res chain seq x y z
N MET A 1 13.62 -0.57 45.38
CA MET A 1 14.09 -1.26 44.19
C MET A 1 12.96 -1.21 43.16
N ALA A 2 13.06 -0.32 42.16
CA ALA A 2 12.00 -0.08 41.19
C ALA A 2 11.96 -1.21 40.19
N GLU A 3 10.82 -1.87 40.06
CA GLU A 3 10.51 -2.77 38.96
C GLU A 3 10.69 -2.03 37.63
N ARG A 4 11.80 -2.25 36.98
CA ARG A 4 12.03 -1.91 35.57
C ARG A 4 11.15 -2.85 34.74
N ARG A 5 9.86 -2.54 34.64
CA ARG A 5 8.98 -3.20 33.65
C ARG A 5 9.66 -3.03 32.31
N LEU A 6 10.03 -4.11 31.67
CA LEU A 6 10.51 -4.20 30.30
C LEU A 6 9.43 -3.62 29.37
N ARG A 7 9.40 -2.29 29.25
CA ARG A 7 8.54 -1.64 28.26
C ARG A 7 9.20 -1.93 26.90
N ALA A 8 8.60 -2.82 26.13
CA ALA A 8 9.03 -3.03 24.75
C ALA A 8 9.08 -1.68 24.04
N SER A 9 10.15 -1.43 23.29
CA SER A 9 10.29 -0.16 22.58
C SER A 9 9.10 0.01 21.60
N PRO A 10 8.57 1.23 21.41
CA PRO A 10 7.47 1.46 20.47
C PRO A 10 7.74 0.90 19.08
N ALA A 11 8.99 0.99 18.61
CA ALA A 11 9.43 0.44 17.34
C ALA A 11 9.32 -1.10 17.27
N LEU A 12 9.60 -1.81 18.38
CA LEU A 12 9.46 -3.27 18.43
C LEU A 12 8.00 -3.69 18.32
N LEU A 13 7.11 -2.96 18.98
CA LEU A 13 5.66 -3.25 18.95
C LEU A 13 5.03 -2.98 17.59
N GLN A 14 5.53 -1.99 16.82
CA GLN A 14 5.11 -1.71 15.45
C GLN A 14 5.42 -2.87 14.47
N VAL A 15 6.32 -3.77 14.83
CA VAL A 15 6.66 -4.95 14.02
C VAL A 15 6.04 -6.23 14.61
N LEU A 16 6.04 -6.36 15.94
CA LEU A 16 5.56 -7.58 16.60
C LEU A 16 4.04 -7.79 16.41
N LEU A 17 3.23 -6.73 16.57
CA LEU A 17 1.77 -6.86 16.45
C LEU A 17 1.33 -7.30 15.03
N PRO A 18 1.74 -6.61 13.94
CA PRO A 18 1.38 -7.06 12.61
C PRO A 18 2.05 -8.39 12.24
N GLY A 19 3.25 -8.69 12.78
CA GLY A 19 3.89 -9.97 12.60
C GLY A 19 3.11 -11.12 13.25
N MET A 20 2.62 -10.94 14.48
CA MET A 20 1.75 -11.91 15.13
C MET A 20 0.43 -12.09 14.38
N ALA A 21 -0.19 -11.01 13.91
CA ALA A 21 -1.41 -11.08 13.13
C ALA A 21 -1.19 -11.89 11.82
N LEU A 22 -0.06 -11.67 11.14
CA LEU A 22 0.33 -12.44 9.97
C LEU A 22 0.51 -13.93 10.29
N LEU A 23 1.21 -14.27 11.37
CA LEU A 23 1.42 -15.65 11.79
C LEU A 23 0.10 -16.35 12.15
N VAL A 24 -0.79 -15.67 12.86
CA VAL A 24 -2.13 -16.21 13.18
C VAL A 24 -2.93 -16.45 11.91
N MET A 25 -2.90 -15.52 10.96
CA MET A 25 -3.60 -15.67 9.69
C MET A 25 -3.04 -16.82 8.86
N LEU A 26 -1.71 -16.95 8.75
CA LEU A 26 -1.06 -18.07 8.08
C LEU A 26 -1.40 -19.40 8.76
N GLY A 27 -1.37 -19.44 10.10
CA GLY A 27 -1.75 -20.63 10.87
C GLY A 27 -3.19 -21.07 10.61
N ALA A 28 -4.14 -20.12 10.58
CA ALA A 28 -5.53 -20.38 10.24
C ALA A 28 -5.69 -20.93 8.81
N ILE A 29 -5.01 -20.31 7.84
CA ILE A 29 -5.03 -20.77 6.43
C ILE A 29 -4.45 -22.19 6.32
N PHE A 30 -3.31 -22.46 6.93
CA PHE A 30 -2.66 -23.75 6.87
C PHE A 30 -3.44 -24.86 7.58
N TRP A 31 -4.20 -24.49 8.61
CA TRP A 31 -5.15 -25.40 9.27
C TRP A 31 -6.29 -25.81 8.33
N VAL A 32 -6.88 -24.86 7.61
CA VAL A 32 -7.98 -25.12 6.66
C VAL A 32 -7.48 -25.75 5.36
N GLN A 33 -6.33 -25.29 4.86
CA GLN A 33 -5.75 -25.70 3.58
C GLN A 33 -4.25 -26.02 3.71
N PRO A 34 -3.89 -27.22 4.19
CA PRO A 34 -2.48 -27.60 4.40
C PRO A 34 -1.61 -27.54 3.12
N ARG A 35 -2.22 -27.75 1.95
CA ARG A 35 -1.51 -27.65 0.65
C ARG A 35 -0.96 -26.25 0.37
N ALA A 36 -1.50 -25.22 1.01
CA ALA A 36 -1.01 -23.83 0.88
C ALA A 36 0.40 -23.65 1.46
N MET A 37 0.90 -24.56 2.31
CA MET A 37 2.28 -24.54 2.83
C MET A 37 3.36 -24.80 1.77
N SER A 38 2.99 -25.40 0.62
CA SER A 38 3.96 -25.69 -0.43
C SER A 38 4.48 -24.39 -1.10
N TYR A 39 5.65 -24.47 -1.73
CA TYR A 39 6.20 -23.35 -2.51
C TYR A 39 5.17 -22.79 -3.53
N PHE A 40 4.50 -23.69 -4.24
CA PHE A 40 3.46 -23.33 -5.21
C PHE A 40 2.23 -22.73 -4.51
N GLY A 41 1.79 -23.32 -3.40
CA GLY A 41 0.67 -22.83 -2.59
C GLY A 41 0.93 -21.41 -2.07
N LEU A 42 2.09 -21.17 -1.48
CA LEU A 42 2.51 -19.83 -1.02
C LEU A 42 2.61 -18.83 -2.16
N THR A 43 3.13 -19.23 -3.32
CA THR A 43 3.20 -18.37 -4.50
C THR A 43 1.81 -17.92 -4.94
N LEU A 44 0.86 -18.87 -5.02
CA LEU A 44 -0.52 -18.57 -5.42
C LEU A 44 -1.24 -17.71 -4.38
N LEU A 45 -1.10 -18.07 -3.10
CA LEU A 45 -1.72 -17.40 -1.96
C LEU A 45 -1.33 -15.92 -1.86
N LEU A 46 -0.03 -15.62 -2.07
CA LEU A 46 0.53 -14.29 -1.92
C LEU A 46 0.65 -13.53 -3.26
N LYS A 47 0.23 -14.10 -4.38
CA LYS A 47 0.40 -13.49 -5.71
C LYS A 47 -0.15 -12.06 -5.78
N LEU A 48 -1.35 -11.84 -5.25
CA LEU A 48 -2.01 -10.53 -5.25
C LEU A 48 -1.57 -9.62 -4.09
N SER A 49 -0.79 -10.13 -3.14
CA SER A 49 -0.28 -9.28 -2.04
C SER A 49 0.83 -8.35 -2.49
N ALA A 50 1.62 -8.72 -3.51
CA ALA A 50 2.74 -7.91 -3.98
C ALA A 50 2.31 -6.52 -4.50
N PRO A 51 1.31 -6.38 -5.39
CA PRO A 51 0.78 -5.06 -5.78
C PRO A 51 0.22 -4.28 -4.58
N LEU A 52 -0.51 -4.96 -3.68
CA LEU A 52 -1.08 -4.32 -2.48
C LEU A 52 0.00 -3.79 -1.54
N VAL A 53 1.15 -4.45 -1.41
CA VAL A 53 2.29 -3.98 -0.62
C VAL A 53 2.77 -2.61 -1.12
N PHE A 54 2.92 -2.42 -2.44
CA PHE A 54 3.31 -1.13 -3.00
C PHE A 54 2.23 -0.06 -2.82
N ALA A 55 0.96 -0.40 -3.00
CA ALA A 55 -0.15 0.51 -2.75
C ALA A 55 -0.22 0.92 -1.26
N ALA A 56 0.02 -0.01 -0.34
CA ALA A 56 0.07 0.27 1.10
C ALA A 56 1.28 1.13 1.49
N LEU A 57 2.45 0.92 0.88
CA LEU A 57 3.62 1.77 1.09
C LEU A 57 3.40 3.18 0.54
N ALA A 58 2.72 3.32 -0.61
CA ALA A 58 2.30 4.63 -1.13
C ALA A 58 1.38 5.34 -0.13
N GLN A 59 0.37 4.65 0.37
CA GLN A 59 -0.55 5.17 1.38
C GLN A 59 0.19 5.55 2.67
N MET A 60 1.18 4.76 3.08
CA MET A 60 2.03 5.05 4.24
C MET A 60 2.79 6.38 4.07
N LEU A 61 3.31 6.66 2.88
CA LEU A 61 3.98 7.93 2.61
C LEU A 61 3.02 9.13 2.72
N ILE A 62 1.79 8.97 2.28
CA ILE A 62 0.76 10.03 2.40
C ILE A 62 0.37 10.23 3.87
N ILE A 63 0.12 9.14 4.61
CA ILE A 63 -0.19 9.16 6.05
C ILE A 63 1.00 9.74 6.86
N LEU A 64 2.23 9.56 6.41
CA LEU A 64 3.40 10.18 7.02
C LEU A 64 3.30 11.71 7.12
N LEU A 65 2.64 12.37 6.16
CA LEU A 65 2.34 13.81 6.19
C LEU A 65 1.11 14.18 7.03
N GLY A 66 0.36 13.20 7.53
CA GLY A 66 -0.94 13.40 8.17
C GLY A 66 -2.09 13.53 7.15
N ASP A 67 -1.83 13.27 5.89
CA ASP A 67 -2.84 13.23 4.82
C ASP A 67 -3.43 11.82 4.68
N ILE A 68 -4.62 11.71 4.07
CA ILE A 68 -5.24 10.43 3.69
C ILE A 68 -5.58 10.52 2.21
N ASP A 69 -5.18 9.50 1.44
CA ASP A 69 -5.52 9.39 0.03
C ASP A 69 -6.61 8.35 -0.19
N LEU A 70 -7.74 8.80 -0.69
CA LEU A 70 -8.85 7.94 -1.11
C LEU A 70 -8.82 7.62 -2.62
N SER A 71 -7.85 8.12 -3.36
CA SER A 71 -7.73 7.91 -4.80
C SER A 71 -6.80 6.76 -5.21
N ASN A 72 -6.09 6.17 -4.25
CA ASN A 72 -5.07 5.14 -4.43
C ASN A 72 -5.54 3.99 -5.35
N GLY A 73 -6.69 3.36 -5.04
CA GLY A 73 -7.20 2.24 -5.82
C GLY A 73 -7.59 2.60 -7.25
N ALA A 74 -8.23 3.77 -7.44
CA ALA A 74 -8.60 4.26 -8.77
C ALA A 74 -7.36 4.60 -9.62
N PHE A 75 -6.31 5.17 -8.99
CA PHE A 75 -5.04 5.42 -9.66
C PHE A 75 -4.37 4.10 -10.12
N VAL A 76 -4.36 3.07 -9.27
CA VAL A 76 -3.87 1.74 -9.63
C VAL A 76 -4.67 1.15 -10.80
N GLY A 77 -6.01 1.24 -10.78
CA GLY A 77 -6.88 0.83 -11.88
C GLY A 77 -6.54 1.54 -13.19
N MET A 78 -6.35 2.87 -13.16
CA MET A 78 -5.93 3.65 -14.33
C MET A 78 -4.57 3.18 -14.88
N VAL A 79 -3.60 2.92 -14.01
CA VAL A 79 -2.28 2.39 -14.43
C VAL A 79 -2.43 1.04 -15.13
N THR A 80 -3.31 0.14 -14.65
CA THR A 80 -3.54 -1.15 -15.33
C THR A 80 -4.12 -0.96 -16.74
N CYS A 81 -5.02 0.01 -16.92
CA CYS A 81 -5.61 0.33 -18.22
C CYS A 81 -4.55 0.89 -19.20
N ILE A 82 -3.74 1.84 -18.75
CA ILE A 82 -2.64 2.40 -19.56
C ILE A 82 -1.66 1.29 -19.98
N ALA A 83 -1.30 0.40 -19.03
CA ALA A 83 -0.39 -0.71 -19.31
C ALA A 83 -0.97 -1.68 -20.34
N ALA A 84 -2.26 -2.04 -20.21
CA ALA A 84 -2.90 -3.02 -21.07
C ALA A 84 -3.19 -2.52 -22.50
N VAL A 85 -3.33 -1.19 -22.69
CA VAL A 85 -3.62 -0.60 -24.00
C VAL A 85 -2.36 -0.18 -24.71
N HIS A 86 -1.41 0.45 -24.01
CA HIS A 86 -0.29 1.15 -24.67
C HIS A 86 1.08 0.49 -24.46
N LEU A 87 1.29 -0.28 -23.38
CA LEU A 87 2.66 -0.70 -23.03
C LEU A 87 3.28 -1.68 -24.03
N GLU A 88 2.47 -2.48 -24.73
CA GLU A 88 2.93 -3.43 -25.75
C GLU A 88 3.10 -2.77 -27.13
N GLY A 89 2.10 -2.01 -27.59
CA GLY A 89 2.08 -1.39 -28.92
C GLY A 89 2.82 -0.07 -29.01
N ASP A 90 2.75 0.74 -27.94
CA ASP A 90 3.23 2.13 -27.95
C ASP A 90 3.83 2.52 -26.58
N PRO A 91 4.99 1.94 -26.22
CA PRO A 91 5.57 2.12 -24.88
C PRO A 91 5.95 3.58 -24.58
N ALA A 92 6.19 4.40 -25.61
CA ALA A 92 6.45 5.83 -25.43
C ALA A 92 5.19 6.59 -24.96
N VAL A 93 4.02 6.26 -25.54
CA VAL A 93 2.72 6.80 -25.10
C VAL A 93 2.40 6.33 -23.69
N ALA A 94 2.62 5.03 -23.39
CA ALA A 94 2.44 4.52 -22.03
C ALA A 94 3.31 5.29 -21.02
N ALA A 95 4.60 5.47 -21.31
CA ALA A 95 5.52 6.21 -20.44
C ALA A 95 5.09 7.67 -20.25
N LEU A 96 4.65 8.34 -21.33
CA LEU A 96 4.14 9.71 -21.26
C LEU A 96 2.89 9.82 -20.38
N LEU A 97 1.90 8.93 -20.59
CA LEU A 97 0.66 8.93 -19.80
C LEU A 97 0.93 8.65 -18.32
N LEU A 98 1.82 7.71 -18.00
CA LEU A 98 2.24 7.42 -16.64
C LEU A 98 2.99 8.60 -16.01
N ALA A 99 3.87 9.27 -16.75
CA ALA A 99 4.57 10.46 -16.28
C ALA A 99 3.60 11.62 -16.00
N LEU A 100 2.62 11.84 -16.89
CA LEU A 100 1.56 12.84 -16.67
C LEU A 100 0.71 12.51 -15.45
N ALA A 101 0.38 11.24 -15.23
CA ALA A 101 -0.36 10.77 -14.06
C ALA A 101 0.44 11.02 -12.75
N VAL A 102 1.74 10.71 -12.73
CA VAL A 102 2.63 11.03 -11.60
C VAL A 102 2.70 12.53 -11.37
N GLY A 103 2.87 13.34 -12.43
CA GLY A 103 2.88 14.79 -12.34
C GLY A 103 1.57 15.34 -11.77
N ALA A 104 0.42 14.87 -12.24
CA ALA A 104 -0.89 15.27 -11.73
C ALA A 104 -1.09 14.88 -10.26
N TYR A 105 -0.58 13.71 -9.84
CA TYR A 105 -0.63 13.29 -8.45
C TYR A 105 0.25 14.18 -7.54
N VAL A 106 1.41 14.61 -8.02
CA VAL A 106 2.26 15.60 -7.32
C VAL A 106 1.54 16.95 -7.21
N LEU A 107 0.91 17.42 -8.29
CA LEU A 107 0.11 18.64 -8.29
C LEU A 107 -1.05 18.58 -7.29
N LEU A 108 -1.69 17.42 -7.14
CA LEU A 108 -2.71 17.19 -6.12
C LEU A 108 -2.16 17.46 -4.71
N GLY A 109 -0.98 16.91 -4.39
CA GLY A 109 -0.33 17.13 -3.09
C GLY A 109 0.06 18.59 -2.85
N LEU A 110 0.50 19.30 -3.90
CA LEU A 110 0.78 20.74 -3.84
C LEU A 110 -0.50 21.55 -3.66
N LEU A 111 -1.59 21.20 -4.33
CA LEU A 111 -2.89 21.87 -4.22
C LEU A 111 -3.44 21.75 -2.79
N ILE A 112 -3.40 20.55 -2.20
CA ILE A 112 -3.78 20.30 -0.81
C ILE A 112 -3.02 21.23 0.12
N HIS A 113 -1.71 21.36 -0.08
CA HIS A 113 -0.87 22.22 0.75
C HIS A 113 -1.10 23.71 0.53
N ALA A 114 -1.12 24.15 -0.74
CA ALA A 114 -1.19 25.58 -1.08
C ALA A 114 -2.55 26.21 -0.72
N ARG A 115 -3.60 25.42 -0.70
CA ARG A 115 -4.96 25.86 -0.39
C ARG A 115 -5.46 25.37 0.97
N GLU A 116 -4.61 24.68 1.74
CA GLU A 116 -4.95 24.11 3.05
C GLU A 116 -6.24 23.26 3.02
N LEU A 117 -6.46 22.52 1.90
CA LEU A 117 -7.67 21.73 1.69
C LEU A 117 -7.58 20.41 2.48
N PRO A 118 -8.71 19.88 2.95
CA PRO A 118 -8.74 18.54 3.53
C PRO A 118 -8.37 17.49 2.48
N SER A 119 -7.28 16.72 2.73
CA SER A 119 -6.75 15.72 1.79
C SER A 119 -7.78 14.66 1.40
N ILE A 120 -8.63 14.25 2.35
CA ILE A 120 -9.71 13.26 2.14
C ILE A 120 -10.68 13.74 1.04
N ILE A 121 -11.11 15.01 1.10
CA ILE A 121 -12.09 15.55 0.13
C ILE A 121 -11.45 15.68 -1.26
N VAL A 122 -10.21 16.18 -1.30
CA VAL A 122 -9.50 16.37 -2.57
C VAL A 122 -9.18 15.04 -3.23
N SER A 123 -8.69 14.05 -2.46
CA SER A 123 -8.37 12.74 -2.99
C SER A 123 -9.62 11.93 -3.37
N LEU A 124 -10.74 12.11 -2.66
CA LEU A 124 -12.02 11.54 -3.09
C LEU A 124 -12.44 12.07 -4.46
N GLY A 125 -12.35 13.40 -4.68
CA GLY A 125 -12.59 14.01 -5.99
C GLY A 125 -11.62 13.47 -7.06
N ALA A 126 -10.34 13.33 -6.71
CA ALA A 126 -9.32 12.77 -7.59
C ALA A 126 -9.61 11.30 -7.96
N SER A 127 -10.22 10.51 -7.08
CA SER A 127 -10.58 9.13 -7.39
C SER A 127 -11.51 9.02 -8.59
N PHE A 128 -12.48 9.94 -8.72
CA PHE A 128 -13.37 10.00 -9.89
C PHE A 128 -12.63 10.45 -11.15
N ILE A 129 -11.64 11.36 -11.03
CA ILE A 129 -10.81 11.77 -12.17
C ILE A 129 -9.99 10.59 -12.68
N TRP A 130 -9.32 9.84 -11.80
CA TRP A 130 -8.54 8.67 -12.18
C TRP A 130 -9.41 7.57 -12.78
N LEU A 131 -10.57 7.30 -12.19
CA LEU A 131 -11.53 6.34 -12.73
C LEU A 131 -12.05 6.78 -14.11
N GLY A 132 -12.42 8.06 -14.27
CA GLY A 132 -12.84 8.61 -15.56
C GLY A 132 -11.75 8.48 -16.63
N ALA A 133 -10.50 8.83 -16.29
CA ALA A 133 -9.36 8.65 -17.18
C ALA A 133 -9.13 7.17 -17.53
N ALA A 134 -9.27 6.26 -16.58
CA ALA A 134 -9.18 4.82 -16.81
C ALA A 134 -10.21 4.32 -17.82
N ILE A 135 -11.49 4.76 -17.66
CA ILE A 135 -12.60 4.39 -18.55
C ILE A 135 -12.42 4.97 -19.96
N ILE A 136 -11.84 6.19 -20.08
CA ILE A 136 -11.53 6.78 -21.40
C ILE A 136 -10.46 5.93 -22.12
N VAL A 137 -9.45 5.45 -21.40
CA VAL A 137 -8.37 4.62 -21.97
C VAL A 137 -8.87 3.20 -22.28
N LEU A 138 -9.66 2.61 -21.37
CA LEU A 138 -10.16 1.23 -21.48
C LEU A 138 -11.56 1.15 -20.84
N PRO A 139 -12.66 1.24 -21.65
CA PRO A 139 -14.03 1.29 -21.13
C PRO A 139 -14.52 0.04 -20.40
N ALA A 140 -13.92 -1.11 -20.71
CA ALA A 140 -14.27 -2.41 -20.13
C ALA A 140 -13.00 -3.23 -19.90
N PRO A 141 -13.02 -4.20 -18.96
CA PRO A 141 -11.88 -5.09 -18.73
C PRO A 141 -11.37 -5.73 -20.03
N GLY A 142 -10.05 -5.65 -20.29
CA GLY A 142 -9.48 -6.16 -21.56
C GLY A 142 -8.05 -5.71 -21.81
N GLY A 143 -7.70 -5.66 -23.09
CA GLY A 143 -6.31 -5.36 -23.52
C GLY A 143 -5.33 -6.49 -23.22
N SER A 144 -4.04 -6.24 -23.46
CA SER A 144 -2.98 -7.19 -23.12
C SER A 144 -1.72 -6.44 -22.69
N VAL A 145 -0.93 -7.05 -21.82
CA VAL A 145 0.36 -6.49 -21.40
C VAL A 145 1.51 -7.24 -22.04
N PRO A 146 2.69 -6.62 -22.20
CA PRO A 146 3.85 -7.23 -22.83
C PRO A 146 4.27 -8.56 -22.18
N ALA A 147 4.83 -9.46 -23.01
CA ALA A 147 5.28 -10.77 -22.56
C ALA A 147 6.32 -10.69 -21.43
N TRP A 148 7.22 -9.70 -21.48
CA TRP A 148 8.22 -9.51 -20.42
C TRP A 148 7.60 -9.21 -19.05
N LEU A 149 6.50 -8.46 -19.00
CA LEU A 149 5.82 -8.11 -17.74
C LEU A 149 5.10 -9.34 -17.16
N LYS A 150 4.43 -10.11 -18.04
CA LYS A 150 3.82 -11.42 -17.65
C LYS A 150 4.89 -12.36 -17.11
N ALA A 151 6.03 -12.49 -17.82
CA ALA A 151 7.14 -13.35 -17.42
C ALA A 151 7.76 -12.91 -16.08
N ALA A 152 7.95 -11.60 -15.88
CA ALA A 152 8.45 -11.05 -14.62
C ALA A 152 7.56 -11.41 -13.43
N MET A 153 6.22 -11.32 -13.59
CA MET A 153 5.26 -11.66 -12.53
C MET A 153 5.03 -13.19 -12.38
N ALA A 154 5.40 -13.98 -13.40
CA ALA A 154 5.36 -15.43 -13.35
C ALA A 154 6.70 -16.06 -12.93
N ALA A 155 7.73 -15.26 -12.66
CA ALA A 155 9.05 -15.76 -12.28
C ALA A 155 9.00 -16.59 -10.99
N LYS A 156 9.78 -17.67 -10.95
CA LYS A 156 9.84 -18.62 -9.83
C LYS A 156 11.28 -18.71 -9.32
N PRO A 157 11.69 -17.76 -8.46
CA PRO A 157 13.00 -17.85 -7.80
C PRO A 157 13.14 -19.17 -7.02
N PRO A 158 14.30 -19.83 -7.03
CA PRO A 158 14.42 -21.24 -6.61
C PRO A 158 14.18 -21.48 -5.12
N LEU A 159 14.41 -20.49 -4.26
CA LEU A 159 14.37 -20.67 -2.79
C LEU A 159 13.14 -20.03 -2.12
N ILE A 160 12.74 -18.84 -2.59
CA ILE A 160 11.72 -18.03 -1.94
C ILE A 160 10.68 -17.63 -3.00
N PRO A 161 9.37 -17.82 -2.75
CA PRO A 161 8.32 -17.33 -3.64
C PRO A 161 8.48 -15.84 -3.98
N LEU A 162 8.29 -15.48 -5.25
CA LEU A 162 8.46 -14.11 -5.74
C LEU A 162 7.71 -13.06 -4.91
N PRO A 163 6.44 -13.26 -4.49
CA PRO A 163 5.72 -12.27 -3.68
C PRO A 163 6.40 -12.00 -2.33
N ILE A 164 6.99 -13.03 -1.70
CA ILE A 164 7.71 -12.88 -0.44
C ILE A 164 9.00 -12.09 -0.67
N LEU A 165 9.74 -12.41 -1.71
CA LEU A 165 10.97 -11.70 -2.07
C LEU A 165 10.67 -10.20 -2.30
N ILE A 166 9.62 -9.89 -3.06
CA ILE A 166 9.17 -8.51 -3.32
C ILE A 166 8.82 -7.81 -2.00
N ALA A 167 8.04 -8.45 -1.14
CA ALA A 167 7.62 -7.87 0.14
C ALA A 167 8.83 -7.59 1.06
N VAL A 168 9.78 -8.52 1.15
CA VAL A 168 11.01 -8.36 1.95
C VAL A 168 11.87 -7.23 1.41
N VAL A 169 12.08 -7.17 0.10
CA VAL A 169 12.87 -6.09 -0.54
C VAL A 169 12.18 -4.73 -0.33
N ALA A 170 10.87 -4.64 -0.56
CA ALA A 170 10.10 -3.41 -0.37
C ALA A 170 10.14 -2.94 1.10
N ALA A 171 9.99 -3.87 2.06
CA ALA A 171 10.13 -3.57 3.48
C ALA A 171 11.53 -3.07 3.83
N ALA A 172 12.58 -3.75 3.37
CA ALA A 172 13.97 -3.40 3.65
C ALA A 172 14.35 -2.03 3.07
N VAL A 173 13.99 -1.78 1.81
CA VAL A 173 14.24 -0.49 1.13
C VAL A 173 13.48 0.64 1.82
N GLY A 174 12.18 0.46 2.08
CA GLY A 174 11.36 1.45 2.78
C GLY A 174 11.89 1.74 4.19
N GLN A 175 12.26 0.69 4.94
CA GLN A 175 12.84 0.81 6.27
C GLN A 175 14.16 1.56 6.24
N TYR A 176 15.06 1.21 5.32
CA TYR A 176 16.34 1.90 5.16
C TYR A 176 16.15 3.38 4.83
N LEU A 177 15.36 3.67 3.80
CA LEU A 177 15.15 5.05 3.34
C LEU A 177 14.49 5.94 4.39
N LEU A 178 13.45 5.44 5.07
CA LEU A 178 12.71 6.26 6.04
C LEU A 178 13.35 6.28 7.43
N MET A 179 13.97 5.18 7.89
CA MET A 179 14.44 5.08 9.27
C MET A 179 15.93 5.33 9.45
N HIS A 180 16.76 5.09 8.40
CA HIS A 180 18.23 5.14 8.53
C HIS A 180 18.89 6.25 7.71
N THR A 181 18.12 7.08 6.96
CA THR A 181 18.67 8.21 6.21
C THR A 181 18.35 9.56 6.86
N ALA A 182 19.21 10.54 6.68
CA ALA A 182 18.96 11.92 7.12
C ALA A 182 17.70 12.50 6.45
N PHE A 183 17.47 12.16 5.18
CA PHE A 183 16.30 12.59 4.45
C PHE A 183 15.01 11.97 5.03
N GLY A 184 15.04 10.70 5.45
CA GLY A 184 13.93 10.06 6.16
C GLY A 184 13.55 10.76 7.46
N VAL A 185 14.54 11.31 8.19
CA VAL A 185 14.28 12.15 9.38
C VAL A 185 13.47 13.40 9.01
N VAL A 186 13.86 14.07 7.91
CA VAL A 186 13.15 15.27 7.41
C VAL A 186 11.72 14.93 7.01
N LEU A 187 11.52 13.82 6.28
CA LEU A 187 10.19 13.38 5.84
C LEU A 187 9.28 13.12 7.04
N ARG A 188 9.74 12.39 8.04
CA ARG A 188 8.98 12.12 9.29
C ARG A 188 8.75 13.39 10.09
N GLY A 189 9.76 14.25 10.16
CA GLY A 189 9.66 15.57 10.79
C GLY A 189 8.59 16.46 10.16
N ALA A 190 8.43 16.40 8.84
CA ALA A 190 7.41 17.18 8.13
C ALA A 190 5.98 16.82 8.53
N GLY A 191 5.73 15.56 8.89
CA GLY A 191 4.43 15.13 9.41
C GLY A 191 4.23 15.46 10.89
N SER A 192 5.25 15.27 11.74
CA SER A 192 5.12 15.46 13.19
C SER A 192 5.30 16.91 13.64
N ASN A 193 6.24 17.65 13.04
CA ASN A 193 6.56 19.03 13.40
C ASN A 193 7.06 19.85 12.19
N PRO A 194 6.14 20.30 11.31
CA PRO A 194 6.50 21.09 10.11
C PRO A 194 7.25 22.39 10.43
N ARG A 195 7.00 22.97 11.63
CA ARG A 195 7.69 24.20 12.06
C ARG A 195 9.18 23.96 12.32
N ALA A 196 9.53 22.83 12.92
CA ALA A 196 10.92 22.46 13.15
C ALA A 196 11.67 22.21 11.82
N VAL A 197 11.02 21.54 10.87
CA VAL A 197 11.57 21.28 9.54
C VAL A 197 11.83 22.59 8.79
N ARG A 198 10.91 23.56 8.85
CA ARG A 198 11.12 24.90 8.28
C ARG A 198 12.28 25.66 8.95
N ARG A 199 12.42 25.57 10.27
CA ARG A 199 13.55 26.19 10.99
C ARG A 199 14.91 25.58 10.61
N ALA A 200 14.92 24.32 10.20
CA ALA A 200 16.08 23.64 9.65
C ALA A 200 16.33 23.94 8.17
N ALA A 201 15.72 25.01 7.64
CA ALA A 201 15.83 25.48 6.26
C ALA A 201 15.32 24.52 5.18
N TRP A 202 14.46 23.54 5.52
CA TRP A 202 13.80 22.66 4.57
C TRP A 202 12.48 23.22 4.06
N SER A 203 12.24 23.10 2.77
CA SER A 203 11.00 23.54 2.11
C SER A 203 9.91 22.48 2.26
N ILE A 204 8.82 22.80 2.96
CA ILE A 204 7.67 21.88 3.11
C ILE A 204 7.03 21.55 1.74
N PRO A 205 6.83 22.50 0.80
CA PRO A 205 6.37 22.15 -0.55
C PRO A 205 7.26 21.10 -1.23
N MET A 206 8.60 21.22 -1.13
CA MET A 206 9.51 20.25 -1.74
C MET A 206 9.40 18.88 -1.09
N VAL A 207 9.25 18.81 0.23
CA VAL A 207 8.99 17.55 0.95
C VAL A 207 7.69 16.93 0.45
N ARG A 208 6.64 17.70 0.24
CA ARG A 208 5.37 17.21 -0.33
C ARG A 208 5.53 16.69 -1.76
N VAL A 209 6.22 17.42 -2.63
CA VAL A 209 6.55 16.96 -3.99
C VAL A 209 7.24 15.60 -3.94
N THR A 210 8.22 15.45 -3.06
CA THR A 210 8.95 14.18 -2.93
C THR A 210 8.06 13.04 -2.44
N ILE A 211 7.24 13.29 -1.42
CA ILE A 211 6.38 12.24 -0.83
C ILE A 211 5.28 11.85 -1.81
N TYR A 212 4.57 12.82 -2.42
CA TYR A 212 3.52 12.52 -3.40
C TYR A 212 4.09 11.90 -4.67
N GLY A 213 5.27 12.35 -5.12
CA GLY A 213 5.97 11.75 -6.26
C GLY A 213 6.39 10.30 -5.99
N ALA A 214 7.00 10.03 -4.83
CA ALA A 214 7.36 8.68 -4.43
C ALA A 214 6.13 7.77 -4.27
N ALA A 215 5.04 8.29 -3.67
CA ALA A 215 3.77 7.56 -3.56
C ALA A 215 3.19 7.23 -4.94
N ALA A 216 3.14 8.20 -5.87
CA ALA A 216 2.67 7.96 -7.23
C ALA A 216 3.51 6.89 -7.97
N LEU A 217 4.84 6.91 -7.83
CA LEU A 217 5.71 5.88 -8.41
C LEU A 217 5.45 4.50 -7.83
N LEU A 218 5.22 4.39 -6.52
CA LEU A 218 4.82 3.13 -5.89
C LEU A 218 3.46 2.64 -6.38
N LEU A 219 2.50 3.55 -6.62
CA LEU A 219 1.20 3.21 -7.22
C LEU A 219 1.33 2.77 -8.69
N VAL A 220 2.23 3.39 -9.47
CA VAL A 220 2.56 2.93 -10.83
C VAL A 220 3.13 1.52 -10.77
N LEU A 221 4.09 1.25 -9.88
CA LEU A 221 4.62 -0.11 -9.70
C LEU A 221 3.53 -1.10 -9.31
N SER A 222 2.64 -0.73 -8.37
CA SER A 222 1.49 -1.54 -7.98
C SER A 222 0.61 -1.90 -9.17
N GLY A 223 0.24 -0.91 -10.00
CA GLY A 223 -0.61 -1.10 -11.17
C GLY A 223 0.06 -1.95 -12.27
N LEU A 224 1.35 -1.72 -12.54
CA LEU A 224 2.12 -2.54 -13.49
C LEU A 224 2.24 -4.00 -13.02
N MET A 225 2.50 -4.23 -11.74
CA MET A 225 2.55 -5.59 -11.19
C MET A 225 1.17 -6.25 -11.27
N LEU A 226 0.12 -5.54 -10.92
CA LEU A 226 -1.25 -6.06 -10.98
C LEU A 226 -1.63 -6.42 -12.42
N SER A 227 -1.39 -5.53 -13.40
CA SER A 227 -1.65 -5.81 -14.81
C SER A 227 -0.84 -7.00 -15.34
N GLY A 228 0.42 -7.16 -14.90
CA GLY A 228 1.25 -8.33 -15.23
C GLY A 228 0.72 -9.64 -14.64
N ILE A 229 0.07 -9.59 -13.47
CA ILE A 229 -0.53 -10.74 -12.79
C ILE A 229 -1.85 -11.16 -13.45
N ILE A 230 -2.75 -10.18 -13.74
CA ILE A 230 -4.05 -10.43 -14.37
C ILE A 230 -3.98 -10.49 -15.89
N THR A 231 -2.84 -10.11 -16.48
CA THR A 231 -2.51 -10.09 -17.92
C THR A 231 -3.39 -9.17 -18.78
N SER A 232 -4.09 -8.25 -18.15
CA SER A 232 -5.06 -7.32 -18.76
C SER A 232 -5.13 -6.02 -17.97
N GLY A 233 -6.00 -5.09 -18.37
CA GLY A 233 -6.38 -3.91 -17.61
C GLY A 233 -7.85 -3.96 -17.19
N ASP A 234 -8.17 -3.30 -16.09
CA ASP A 234 -9.55 -3.12 -15.63
C ASP A 234 -9.64 -1.83 -14.79
N PRO A 235 -10.48 -0.86 -15.17
CA PRO A 235 -10.69 0.37 -14.41
C PRO A 235 -11.09 0.13 -12.95
N ASN A 236 -11.80 -0.97 -12.68
CA ASN A 236 -12.38 -1.29 -11.39
C ASN A 236 -11.67 -2.45 -10.67
N VAL A 237 -10.43 -2.77 -11.03
CA VAL A 237 -9.70 -3.92 -10.46
C VAL A 237 -9.25 -3.71 -9.01
N ALA A 238 -9.02 -2.47 -8.59
CA ALA A 238 -8.36 -2.18 -7.33
C ALA A 238 -9.08 -1.21 -6.37
N PRO A 239 -10.43 -1.06 -6.35
CA PRO A 239 -11.08 -0.12 -5.44
C PRO A 239 -10.84 -0.46 -3.96
N SER A 240 -10.71 -1.74 -3.62
CA SER A 240 -10.39 -2.19 -2.26
C SER A 240 -9.00 -1.78 -1.78
N TYR A 241 -8.03 -1.51 -2.68
CA TYR A 241 -6.66 -1.14 -2.31
C TYR A 241 -6.60 0.15 -1.50
N THR A 242 -7.53 1.07 -1.70
CA THR A 242 -7.66 2.30 -0.92
C THR A 242 -7.83 1.99 0.57
N LEU A 243 -8.84 1.21 0.93
CA LEU A 243 -9.13 0.88 2.34
C LEU A 243 -8.13 -0.12 2.91
N LEU A 244 -7.73 -1.12 2.13
CA LEU A 244 -6.71 -2.09 2.55
C LEU A 244 -5.36 -1.42 2.78
N GLY A 245 -4.99 -0.42 1.94
CA GLY A 245 -3.78 0.37 2.11
C GLY A 245 -3.79 1.15 3.43
N VAL A 246 -4.87 1.88 3.71
CA VAL A 246 -5.06 2.58 5.00
C VAL A 246 -4.99 1.59 6.16
N GLY A 247 -5.74 0.49 6.07
CA GLY A 247 -5.75 -0.55 7.10
C GLY A 247 -4.38 -1.16 7.36
N ALA A 248 -3.61 -1.43 6.30
CA ALA A 248 -2.26 -1.98 6.39
C ALA A 248 -1.30 -1.04 7.13
N VAL A 249 -1.36 0.27 6.83
CA VAL A 249 -0.56 1.28 7.53
C VAL A 249 -0.91 1.34 9.01
N ILE A 250 -2.20 1.36 9.33
CA ILE A 250 -2.64 1.45 10.72
C ILE A 250 -2.32 0.15 11.48
N LEU A 251 -2.59 -1.02 10.92
CA LEU A 251 -2.17 -2.30 11.50
C LEU A 251 -0.66 -2.33 11.71
N GLY A 252 0.10 -1.82 10.75
CA GLY A 252 1.56 -1.73 10.77
C GLY A 252 2.15 -0.69 11.72
N GLY A 253 1.33 0.01 12.51
CA GLY A 253 1.84 0.96 13.50
C GLY A 253 1.87 2.42 13.06
N GLY A 254 1.34 2.76 11.88
CA GLY A 254 1.19 4.15 11.44
C GLY A 254 0.14 4.93 12.23
N SER A 255 0.27 6.25 12.28
CA SER A 255 -0.64 7.17 12.96
C SER A 255 -1.20 8.19 11.99
N PHE A 256 -2.51 8.43 12.03
CA PHE A 256 -3.15 9.50 11.23
C PHE A 256 -2.70 10.91 11.60
N ARG A 257 -2.01 11.08 12.72
CA ARG A 257 -1.44 12.39 13.12
C ARG A 257 -0.22 12.79 12.31
N GLY A 258 0.30 11.88 11.48
CA GLY A 258 1.54 12.08 10.73
C GLY A 258 2.81 11.86 11.56
N GLY A 259 3.94 11.74 10.86
CA GLY A 259 5.27 11.58 11.45
C GLY A 259 5.61 10.16 11.92
N GLU A 260 4.63 9.35 12.27
CA GLU A 260 4.79 7.99 12.79
C GLU A 260 4.31 6.95 11.79
N VAL A 261 5.24 6.20 11.22
CA VAL A 261 4.99 5.08 10.31
C VAL A 261 6.04 3.99 10.50
N SER A 262 5.74 2.78 10.07
CA SER A 262 6.66 1.65 10.05
C SER A 262 6.57 0.94 8.70
N PRO A 263 7.58 1.06 7.82
CA PRO A 263 7.59 0.37 6.54
C PRO A 263 7.45 -1.15 6.67
N VAL A 264 8.22 -1.76 7.56
CA VAL A 264 8.12 -3.20 7.86
C VAL A 264 6.72 -3.55 8.37
N GLY A 265 6.22 -2.76 9.34
CA GLY A 265 4.87 -2.97 9.87
C GLY A 265 3.79 -2.85 8.80
N THR A 266 3.89 -1.85 7.90
CA THR A 266 2.94 -1.65 6.79
C THR A 266 2.94 -2.84 5.83
N VAL A 267 4.12 -3.36 5.48
CA VAL A 267 4.23 -4.55 4.61
C VAL A 267 3.60 -5.78 5.28
N LEU A 268 3.88 -6.03 6.57
CA LEU A 268 3.25 -7.11 7.32
C LEU A 268 1.73 -6.94 7.40
N GLY A 269 1.27 -5.71 7.61
CA GLY A 269 -0.17 -5.37 7.58
C GLY A 269 -0.82 -5.64 6.22
N ALA A 270 -0.16 -5.26 5.13
CA ALA A 270 -0.66 -5.51 3.77
C ALA A 270 -0.74 -7.02 3.46
N LEU A 271 0.28 -7.79 3.85
CA LEU A 271 0.26 -9.24 3.72
C LEU A 271 -0.89 -9.86 4.53
N THR A 272 -1.07 -9.43 5.78
CA THR A 272 -2.15 -9.93 6.65
C THR A 272 -3.53 -9.67 6.05
N LEU A 273 -3.79 -8.44 5.58
CA LEU A 273 -5.08 -8.08 4.99
C LEU A 273 -5.34 -8.76 3.64
N SER A 274 -4.29 -8.95 2.82
CA SER A 274 -4.38 -9.73 1.58
C SER A 274 -4.75 -11.20 1.89
N LEU A 275 -4.10 -11.78 2.89
CA LEU A 275 -4.39 -13.16 3.32
C LEU A 275 -5.79 -13.33 3.91
N ALA A 276 -6.34 -12.28 4.55
CA ALA A 276 -7.71 -12.33 5.04
C ALA A 276 -8.73 -12.57 3.91
N GLY A 277 -8.53 -11.92 2.74
CA GLY A 277 -9.33 -12.20 1.55
C GLY A 277 -9.21 -13.64 1.06
N SER A 278 -7.98 -14.16 1.00
CA SER A 278 -7.72 -15.55 0.61
C SER A 278 -8.32 -16.55 1.59
N PHE A 279 -8.26 -16.26 2.90
CA PHE A 279 -8.86 -17.09 3.93
C PHE A 279 -10.38 -17.20 3.78
N LEU A 280 -11.05 -16.08 3.52
CA LEU A 280 -12.51 -16.06 3.26
C LEU A 280 -12.87 -16.89 2.02
N SER A 281 -12.02 -16.87 0.99
CA SER A 281 -12.21 -17.71 -0.20
C SER A 281 -12.07 -19.20 0.10
N PHE A 282 -11.17 -19.60 1.00
CA PHE A 282 -11.03 -21.01 1.41
C PHE A 282 -12.17 -21.51 2.31
N LEU A 283 -12.93 -20.59 2.89
CA LEU A 283 -14.16 -20.92 3.63
C LEU A 283 -15.41 -20.94 2.72
N ASP A 284 -15.21 -20.91 1.39
CA ASP A 284 -16.27 -20.87 0.38
C ASP A 284 -17.26 -19.70 0.56
N ILE A 285 -16.79 -18.58 1.16
CA ILE A 285 -17.60 -17.38 1.32
C ILE A 285 -17.74 -16.69 -0.04
N PRO A 286 -18.96 -16.46 -0.54
CA PRO A 286 -19.18 -15.81 -1.82
C PRO A 286 -18.51 -14.43 -1.92
N PRO A 287 -17.99 -14.03 -3.09
CA PRO A 287 -17.29 -12.74 -3.27
C PRO A 287 -18.08 -11.52 -2.80
N THR A 288 -19.39 -11.55 -2.93
CA THR A 288 -20.30 -10.49 -2.46
C THR A 288 -20.24 -10.26 -0.95
N TRP A 289 -20.03 -11.31 -0.17
CA TRP A 289 -19.88 -11.24 1.29
C TRP A 289 -18.45 -10.94 1.72
N GLN A 290 -17.44 -11.26 0.89
CA GLN A 290 -16.04 -11.05 1.20
C GLN A 290 -15.72 -9.57 1.41
N ILE A 291 -16.34 -8.65 0.65
CA ILE A 291 -16.15 -7.20 0.80
C ILE A 291 -16.61 -6.75 2.20
N GLY A 292 -17.80 -7.18 2.61
CA GLY A 292 -18.32 -6.88 3.95
C GLY A 292 -17.48 -7.50 5.06
N ALA A 293 -17.08 -8.76 4.90
CA ALA A 293 -16.22 -9.46 5.85
C ALA A 293 -14.84 -8.81 5.99
N GLN A 294 -14.23 -8.36 4.88
CA GLN A 294 -12.96 -7.59 4.92
C GLN A 294 -13.14 -6.28 5.69
N GLY A 295 -14.26 -5.57 5.52
CA GLY A 295 -14.59 -4.38 6.29
C GLY A 295 -14.69 -4.67 7.79
N VAL A 296 -15.34 -5.77 8.17
CA VAL A 296 -15.44 -6.22 9.57
C VAL A 296 -14.06 -6.57 10.14
N ILE A 297 -13.24 -7.32 9.39
CA ILE A 297 -11.86 -7.65 9.80
C ILE A 297 -11.04 -6.39 10.02
N LEU A 298 -11.12 -5.43 9.10
CA LEU A 298 -10.44 -4.14 9.22
C LEU A 298 -10.90 -3.39 10.48
N PHE A 299 -12.21 -3.34 10.73
CA PHE A 299 -12.77 -2.69 11.92
C PHE A 299 -12.30 -3.36 13.20
N LEU A 300 -12.32 -4.69 13.28
CA LEU A 300 -11.85 -5.44 14.46
C LEU A 300 -10.36 -5.22 14.72
N VAL A 301 -9.54 -5.19 13.67
CA VAL A 301 -8.10 -4.89 13.75
C VAL A 301 -7.86 -3.48 14.30
N LEU A 302 -8.59 -2.48 13.77
CA LEU A 302 -8.48 -1.09 14.24
C LEU A 302 -8.98 -0.93 15.68
N ALA A 303 -10.11 -1.54 16.02
CA ALA A 303 -10.66 -1.52 17.38
C ALA A 303 -9.70 -2.18 18.39
N GLY A 304 -9.16 -3.35 18.05
CA GLY A 304 -8.18 -4.05 18.88
C GLY A 304 -6.93 -3.20 19.14
N ARG A 305 -6.44 -2.49 18.11
CA ARG A 305 -5.32 -1.58 18.28
C ARG A 305 -5.63 -0.40 19.20
N VAL A 306 -6.77 0.26 19.04
CA VAL A 306 -7.18 1.38 19.90
C VAL A 306 -7.27 0.94 21.37
N LEU A 307 -7.79 -0.27 21.63
CA LEU A 307 -7.86 -0.83 22.99
C LEU A 307 -6.46 -1.06 23.57
N LEU A 308 -5.52 -1.57 22.78
CA LEU A 308 -4.13 -1.77 23.20
C LEU A 308 -3.40 -0.45 23.47
N ASP A 309 -3.66 0.60 22.69
CA ASP A 309 -3.05 1.92 22.86
C ASP A 309 -3.63 2.64 24.09
N ARG A 310 -4.93 2.47 24.42
CA ARG A 310 -5.55 3.02 25.64
C ARG A 310 -4.98 2.41 26.92
N GLY A 311 -4.67 1.11 26.93
CA GLY A 311 -4.02 0.45 28.06
C GLY A 311 -2.60 0.94 28.38
N ARG A 312 -2.05 1.85 27.55
CA ARG A 312 -0.70 2.43 27.68
C ARG A 312 -0.70 3.86 28.19
N GLY A 313 -1.85 4.52 28.20
CA GLY A 313 -2.01 5.93 28.62
C GLY A 313 -2.34 6.10 30.12
N THR A 314 -2.42 5.02 30.86
CA THR A 314 -2.48 4.97 32.34
C THR A 314 -1.20 4.29 32.84
#